data_0396b6e31fa453defdd364d70e76c5bd
#
_entry.id   0396b6e31fa453defdd364d70e76c5bd
#
_cell.length_a   1.000
_cell.length_b   1.000
_cell.length_c   1.000
_cell.angle_alpha   90.00
_cell.angle_beta   90.00
_cell.angle_gamma   90.00
#
_symmetry.space_group_name_H-M   'P 1'
#
loop_
_entity.id
_entity.type
_entity.pdbx_description
1 polymer ?
#
loop_
_entity_poly.entity_id
_entity_poly.type
_entity_poly.pdbx_seq_one_letter_code
_entity_poly.pdbx_strand_id
1 'polypeptide(L)' 'MTEQTEITVKFKITELLYLYDQLIIAHDYADDENKQLCVYLCDRLWNQIPEFEESINFYDPIVPKDYKSNF' A
#
# COMPACT_ATOMS: atom_id res chain seq x y z
N MET A 1 -23.27 -3.18 -11.84
CA MET A 1 -21.86 -2.89 -12.04
C MET A 1 -21.02 -3.57 -11.00
N THR A 2 -19.88 -4.03 -11.37
CA THR A 2 -19.04 -4.70 -10.40
C THR A 2 -17.78 -3.88 -10.12
N GLU A 3 -17.69 -3.41 -8.91
CA GLU A 3 -16.52 -2.67 -8.41
C GLU A 3 -15.40 -3.60 -8.03
N GLN A 4 -15.63 -4.91 -8.14
CA GLN A 4 -14.67 -5.91 -7.71
C GLN A 4 -13.86 -6.50 -8.85
N THR A 5 -13.96 -5.93 -10.04
CA THR A 5 -13.15 -6.37 -11.17
C THR A 5 -11.68 -6.14 -10.87
N GLU A 6 -10.90 -7.20 -10.95
CA GLU A 6 -9.46 -7.11 -10.69
C GLU A 6 -8.69 -7.18 -12.00
N ILE A 7 -7.62 -6.40 -12.07
CA ILE A 7 -6.72 -6.37 -13.21
C ILE A 7 -5.33 -6.71 -12.71
N THR A 8 -4.69 -7.65 -13.37
CA THR A 8 -3.32 -8.04 -13.01
C THR A 8 -2.32 -7.16 -13.75
N VAL A 9 -1.43 -6.52 -12.99
CA VAL A 9 -0.38 -5.67 -13.52
C VAL A 9 0.96 -6.13 -12.97
N LYS A 10 1.96 -6.16 -13.84
CA LYS A 10 3.32 -6.54 -13.44
C LYS A 10 4.15 -5.29 -13.20
N PHE A 11 4.86 -5.27 -12.07
CA PHE A 11 5.74 -4.16 -11.69
C PHE A 11 7.13 -4.68 -11.33
N LYS A 12 8.11 -3.85 -11.58
CA LYS A 12 9.44 -4.04 -11.01
C LYS A 12 9.41 -3.58 -9.54
N ILE A 13 10.32 -4.13 -8.74
CA ILE A 13 10.34 -3.79 -7.32
C ILE A 13 10.59 -2.29 -7.09
N THR A 14 11.41 -1.68 -7.93
CA THR A 14 11.67 -0.24 -7.83
C THR A 14 10.42 0.58 -8.11
N GLU A 15 9.57 0.10 -9.01
CA GLU A 15 8.30 0.76 -9.30
C GLU A 15 7.34 0.66 -8.11
N LEU A 16 7.31 -0.51 -7.47
CA LEU A 16 6.47 -0.72 -6.29
C LEU A 16 6.93 0.14 -5.11
N LEU A 17 8.24 0.27 -4.94
CA LEU A 17 8.78 1.13 -3.90
C LEU A 17 8.37 2.59 -4.11
N TYR A 18 8.41 3.05 -5.34
CA TYR A 18 7.96 4.40 -5.66
C TYR A 18 6.47 4.57 -5.34
N LEU A 19 5.65 3.60 -5.73
CA LEU A 19 4.22 3.66 -5.44
C LEU A 19 3.95 3.66 -3.94
N TYR A 20 4.68 2.85 -3.19
CA TYR A 20 4.54 2.81 -1.74
C TYR A 20 4.88 4.16 -1.12
N ASP A 21 5.97 4.77 -1.58
CA ASP A 21 6.37 6.09 -1.12
C ASP A 21 5.29 7.14 -1.39
N GLN A 22 4.71 7.12 -2.59
CA GLN A 22 3.64 8.04 -2.95
C GLN A 22 2.38 7.80 -2.12
N LEU A 23 2.09 6.56 -1.77
CA LEU A 23 0.95 6.25 -0.92
C LEU A 23 1.15 6.79 0.50
N ILE A 24 2.36 6.74 1.03
CA ILE A 24 2.65 7.31 2.35
C ILE A 24 2.42 8.81 2.33
N ILE A 25 2.90 9.49 1.31
CA ILE A 25 2.70 10.93 1.16
C ILE A 25 1.21 11.24 1.03
N ALA A 26 0.51 10.51 0.18
CA ALA A 26 -0.92 10.69 -0.02
C ALA A 26 -1.71 10.47 1.27
N HIS A 27 -1.29 9.49 2.07
CA HIS A 27 -1.93 9.22 3.36
C HIS A 27 -1.88 10.43 4.28
N ASP A 28 -0.76 11.15 4.29
CA ASP A 28 -0.60 12.30 5.17
C ASP A 28 -1.53 13.47 4.83
N TYR A 29 -1.95 13.55 3.57
CA TYR A 29 -2.79 14.64 3.09
C TYR A 29 -4.23 14.23 2.78
N ALA A 30 -4.55 12.95 2.96
CA ALA A 30 -5.87 12.45 2.60
C ALA A 30 -6.89 12.67 3.72
N ASP A 31 -8.17 12.66 3.34
CA ASP A 31 -9.25 12.58 4.31
C ASP A 31 -9.35 11.16 4.88
N ASP A 32 -10.24 10.94 5.84
CA ASP A 32 -10.33 9.67 6.54
C ASP A 32 -10.62 8.49 5.61
N GLU A 33 -11.50 8.69 4.64
CA GLU A 33 -11.86 7.64 3.69
C GLU A 33 -10.67 7.26 2.83
N ASN A 34 -9.97 8.26 2.30
CA ASN A 34 -8.81 8.02 1.46
C ASN A 34 -7.61 7.52 2.25
N LYS A 35 -7.50 7.90 3.53
CA LYS A 35 -6.47 7.33 4.39
C LYS A 35 -6.64 5.83 4.55
N GLN A 36 -7.88 5.36 4.73
CA GLN A 36 -8.16 3.93 4.83
C GLN A 36 -7.77 3.21 3.54
N LEU A 37 -8.06 3.81 2.39
CA LEU A 37 -7.67 3.24 1.11
C LEU A 37 -6.14 3.18 0.98
N CYS A 38 -5.44 4.22 1.40
CA CYS A 38 -3.97 4.22 1.36
C CYS A 38 -3.40 3.09 2.22
N VAL A 39 -3.93 2.91 3.42
CA VAL A 39 -3.49 1.82 4.30
C VAL A 39 -3.75 0.46 3.65
N TYR A 40 -4.91 0.28 3.07
CA TYR A 40 -5.27 -0.95 2.38
C TYR A 40 -4.29 -1.25 1.23
N LEU A 41 -3.99 -0.26 0.42
CA LEU A 41 -3.08 -0.45 -0.72
C LEU A 41 -1.65 -0.72 -0.26
N CYS A 42 -1.19 -0.03 0.77
CA CYS A 42 0.12 -0.29 1.34
C CYS A 42 0.23 -1.71 1.89
N ASP A 43 -0.82 -2.18 2.56
CA ASP A 43 -0.84 -3.54 3.07
C ASP A 43 -0.73 -4.55 1.93
N ARG A 44 -1.44 -4.34 0.85
CA ARG A 44 -1.38 -5.23 -0.31
C ARG A 44 0.01 -5.26 -0.94
N LEU A 45 0.66 -4.11 -1.06
CA LEU A 45 2.01 -4.04 -1.59
C LEU A 45 3.00 -4.75 -0.66
N TRP A 46 2.88 -4.51 0.63
CA TRP A 46 3.77 -5.08 1.63
C TRP A 46 3.72 -6.61 1.63
N ASN A 47 2.53 -7.17 1.48
CA ASN A 47 2.35 -8.61 1.60
C ASN A 47 2.71 -9.38 0.33
N GLN A 48 2.90 -8.71 -0.78
CA GLN A 48 3.20 -9.39 -2.04
C GLN A 48 4.68 -9.67 -2.24
N ILE A 49 5.54 -8.91 -1.58
CA ILE A 49 6.98 -8.97 -1.82
C ILE A 49 7.71 -9.15 -0.49
N PRO A 50 8.24 -10.35 -0.21
CA PRO A 50 8.95 -10.58 1.05
C PRO A 50 10.14 -9.65 1.26
N GLU A 51 10.84 -9.29 0.19
CA GLU A 51 12.01 -8.42 0.27
C GLU A 51 11.65 -6.95 0.43
N PHE A 52 10.38 -6.63 0.34
CA PHE A 52 9.91 -5.25 0.39
C PHE A 52 10.27 -4.57 1.71
N GLU A 53 10.15 -5.31 2.79
CA GLU A 53 10.47 -4.82 4.12
C GLU A 53 11.91 -4.34 4.23
N GLU A 54 12.86 -5.09 3.66
CA GLU A 54 14.26 -4.72 3.69
C GLU A 54 14.55 -3.49 2.84
N SER A 55 13.78 -3.31 1.77
CA SER A 55 14.00 -2.24 0.81
C SER A 55 13.47 -0.89 1.28
N ILE A 56 12.51 -0.88 2.21
CA ILE A 56 11.84 0.35 2.63
C ILE A 56 11.93 0.60 4.13
N ASN A 57 13.04 0.21 4.73
CA ASN A 57 13.23 0.39 6.17
C ASN A 57 13.41 1.85 6.60
N PHE A 58 13.39 2.78 5.66
CA PHE A 58 13.49 4.21 5.96
C PHE A 58 12.17 4.82 6.38
N TYR A 59 11.06 4.12 6.17
CA TYR A 59 9.73 4.66 6.44
C TYR A 59 9.06 3.91 7.58
N ASP A 60 8.39 4.66 8.44
CA ASP A 60 7.50 4.04 9.42
C ASP A 60 6.29 3.49 8.69
N PRO A 61 5.94 2.21 8.92
CA PRO A 61 4.78 1.65 8.24
C PRO A 61 3.49 2.32 8.71
N ILE A 62 2.61 2.64 7.77
CA ILE A 62 1.31 3.19 8.09
C ILE A 62 0.27 2.08 8.33
N VAL A 63 0.67 0.84 8.08
CA VAL A 63 -0.21 -0.33 8.27
C VAL A 63 0.04 -0.90 9.66
N PRO A 64 -0.96 -0.90 10.55
CA PRO A 64 -0.81 -1.51 11.87
C PRO A 64 -0.51 -3.01 11.76
N LYS A 65 0.17 -3.56 12.76
CA LYS A 65 0.54 -4.98 12.75
C LYS A 65 -0.67 -5.89 12.77
N ASP A 66 -1.75 -5.44 13.36
CA ASP A 66 -2.99 -6.20 13.48
C ASP A 66 -4.05 -5.73 12.50
N TYR A 67 -3.62 -5.06 11.45
CA TYR A 67 -4.55 -4.51 10.46
C TYR A 67 -5.38 -5.61 9.78
N LYS A 68 -6.67 -5.34 9.68
CA LYS A 68 -7.60 -6.18 8.92
C LYS A 68 -8.30 -5.30 7.90
N SER A 69 -8.29 -5.76 6.66
CA SER A 69 -8.88 -5.00 5.56
C SER A 69 -10.39 -4.89 5.71
N ASN A 70 -10.90 -3.69 5.44
CA ASN A 70 -12.34 -3.43 5.37
C ASN A 70 -12.85 -3.40 3.92
N PHE A 71 -11.98 -3.73 2.97
CA PHE A 71 -12.31 -3.68 1.54
C PHE A 71 -12.47 -5.05 0.91
#